data_332fbc09474e14ea270f793545e177be
#
_entry.id   332fbc09474e14ea270f793545e177be
#
_cell.length_a   1.000
_cell.length_b   1.000
_cell.length_c   1.000
_cell.angle_alpha   90.00
_cell.angle_beta   90.00
_cell.angle_gamma   90.00
#
_symmetry.space_group_name_H-M   'P 1'
#
loop_
_entity.id
_entity.type
_entity.pdbx_description
1 polymer ?
#
loop_
_entity_poly.entity_id
_entity_poly.type
_entity_poly.pdbx_seq_one_letter_code
_entity_poly.pdbx_strand_id
1 'polypeptide(L)'
;ERGWRNPPATMQKLLQEGKILFGKDETTIPNSKYLLKDNLYENIPSLIYYGGSDTEMLSQMHIPFDTPKVVSICEEHILSLTGGNDVILDFFSGSGTTAHAVMQLNAEDEGNRQFIMVQLPEVCDEKSEAFRSGYSNICEIGKERIRRIGKKLLANNNGENSLDVGFKVFKLDTSNMKLWDDTPID
;
A
#
# COMPACT_ATOMS: atom_id res chain seq x y z
N GLU A 1 29.17 15.53 33.48
CA GLU A 1 29.50 15.95 32.09
C GLU A 1 29.19 14.79 31.16
N ARG A 2 28.29 15.02 30.19
CA ARG A 2 28.00 14.04 29.18
C ARG A 2 29.00 14.20 28.04
N GLY A 3 30.05 13.38 28.06
CA GLY A 3 31.01 13.33 26.95
C GLY A 3 30.41 12.86 25.62
N TRP A 4 31.19 12.93 24.57
CA TRP A 4 30.83 12.47 23.26
C TRP A 4 30.45 11.00 23.29
N ARG A 5 29.36 10.61 22.60
CA ARG A 5 28.90 9.24 22.55
C ARG A 5 29.79 8.34 21.69
N ASN A 6 30.55 8.93 20.77
CA ASN A 6 31.42 8.19 19.86
C ASN A 6 32.85 8.11 20.34
N PRO A 7 33.53 6.97 20.13
CA PRO A 7 34.96 6.84 20.41
C PRO A 7 35.79 7.85 19.59
N PRO A 8 36.99 8.28 20.09
CA PRO A 8 37.85 9.25 19.39
C PRO A 8 38.18 8.89 17.95
N ALA A 9 38.41 7.61 17.66
CA ALA A 9 38.69 7.12 16.30
C ALA A 9 37.50 7.35 15.35
N THR A 10 36.29 7.10 15.82
CA THR A 10 35.05 7.36 15.05
C THR A 10 34.87 8.86 14.81
N MET A 11 35.16 9.67 15.80
CA MET A 11 35.08 11.12 15.67
C MET A 11 36.06 11.65 14.64
N GLN A 12 37.30 11.14 14.66
CA GLN A 12 38.32 11.49 13.68
C GLN A 12 37.93 11.14 12.24
N LYS A 13 37.33 9.98 12.06
CA LYS A 13 36.78 9.57 10.77
C LYS A 13 35.65 10.48 10.29
N LEU A 14 34.67 10.78 11.15
CA LEU A 14 33.56 11.67 10.82
C LEU A 14 34.06 13.10 10.50
N LEU A 15 35.12 13.56 11.17
CA LEU A 15 35.74 14.82 10.87
C LEU A 15 36.38 14.83 9.48
N GLN A 16 37.16 13.80 9.15
CA GLN A 16 37.78 13.64 7.84
C GLN A 16 36.75 13.55 6.70
N GLU A 17 35.62 12.91 6.96
CA GLU A 17 34.50 12.80 6.02
C GLU A 17 33.67 14.10 5.92
N GLY A 18 34.00 15.14 6.70
CA GLY A 18 33.24 16.39 6.72
C GLY A 18 31.82 16.25 7.28
N LYS A 19 31.56 15.21 8.06
CA LYS A 19 30.25 14.87 8.62
C LYS A 19 29.97 15.53 9.97
N ILE A 20 30.83 16.42 10.44
CA ILE A 20 30.64 17.20 11.68
C ILE A 20 30.28 18.62 11.33
N LEU A 21 29.26 19.14 12.00
CA LEU A 21 28.86 20.55 11.96
C LEU A 21 29.30 21.21 13.28
N PHE A 22 30.28 22.10 13.19
CA PHE A 22 30.71 22.87 14.33
C PHE A 22 29.76 24.05 14.57
N GLY A 23 29.60 24.43 15.83
CA GLY A 23 28.89 25.63 16.20
C GLY A 23 29.70 26.90 15.93
N LYS A 24 29.15 28.03 16.32
CA LYS A 24 29.78 29.37 16.15
C LYS A 24 30.98 29.58 17.03
N ASP A 25 31.06 28.87 18.13
CA ASP A 25 32.06 29.00 19.17
C ASP A 25 32.30 27.69 19.92
N GLU A 26 33.28 27.68 20.83
CA GLU A 26 33.68 26.51 21.63
C GLU A 26 32.61 26.04 22.64
N THR A 27 31.61 26.85 22.90
CA THR A 27 30.52 26.53 23.84
C THR A 27 29.38 25.74 23.16
N THR A 28 29.35 25.77 21.85
CA THR A 28 28.33 25.10 21.07
C THR A 28 28.72 23.65 20.79
N ILE A 29 27.87 22.71 21.20
CA ILE A 29 28.07 21.27 20.98
C ILE A 29 28.04 21.00 19.48
N PRO A 30 29.09 20.38 18.91
CA PRO A 30 29.09 19.98 17.51
C PRO A 30 28.02 18.91 17.23
N ASN A 31 27.41 18.96 16.06
CA ASN A 31 26.40 18.02 15.60
C ASN A 31 26.91 17.17 14.44
N SER A 32 26.46 15.95 14.31
CA SER A 32 26.70 15.15 13.12
C SER A 32 25.73 15.55 12.00
N LYS A 33 26.24 15.63 10.77
CA LYS A 33 25.40 15.82 9.60
C LYS A 33 24.67 14.52 9.28
N TYR A 34 23.37 14.62 9.11
CA TYR A 34 22.55 13.56 8.60
C TYR A 34 22.42 13.77 7.08
N LEU A 35 23.17 13.02 6.30
CA LEU A 35 23.19 13.19 4.84
C LEU A 35 22.11 12.31 4.22
N LEU A 36 21.26 12.90 3.40
CA LEU A 36 20.18 12.18 2.72
C LEU A 36 20.71 10.96 1.93
N LYS A 37 21.82 11.11 1.20
CA LYS A 37 22.43 10.01 0.43
C LYS A 37 22.79 8.77 1.25
N ASP A 38 23.09 8.95 2.55
CA ASP A 38 23.46 7.86 3.47
C ASP A 38 22.23 7.27 4.18
N ASN A 39 21.04 7.88 3.98
CA ASN A 39 19.79 7.58 4.70
C ASN A 39 18.58 7.60 3.74
N LEU A 40 18.76 7.03 2.56
CA LEU A 40 17.70 6.93 1.55
C LEU A 40 16.62 5.91 1.91
N TYR A 41 16.95 4.97 2.81
CA TYR A 41 16.06 3.91 3.23
C TYR A 41 15.95 3.91 4.75
N GLU A 42 14.75 3.84 5.26
CA GLU A 42 14.45 3.60 6.67
C GLU A 42 13.96 2.18 6.86
N ASN A 43 14.19 1.63 8.06
CA ASN A 43 13.59 0.36 8.43
C ASN A 43 12.09 0.56 8.63
N ILE A 44 11.30 -0.33 8.04
CA ILE A 44 9.85 -0.34 8.26
C ILE A 44 9.59 -0.59 9.73
N PRO A 45 8.81 0.25 10.42
CA PRO A 45 8.46 0.02 11.81
C PRO A 45 7.61 -1.25 11.96
N SER A 46 7.87 -2.05 12.99
CA SER A 46 7.06 -3.22 13.31
C SER A 46 5.65 -2.88 13.83
N LEU A 47 5.43 -1.61 14.20
CA LEU A 47 4.15 -1.07 14.63
C LEU A 47 3.87 0.21 13.83
N ILE A 48 2.78 0.20 13.08
CA ILE A 48 2.29 1.36 12.34
C ILE A 48 1.05 1.87 13.09
N TYR A 49 1.10 3.12 13.54
CA TYR A 49 -0.04 3.77 14.17
C TYR A 49 -0.80 4.57 13.12
N TYR A 50 -2.00 4.13 12.82
CA TYR A 50 -2.92 4.82 11.92
C TYR A 50 -4.19 5.21 12.67
N GLY A 51 -4.51 6.49 12.67
CA GLY A 51 -5.74 7.02 13.28
C GLY A 51 -6.81 7.24 12.22
N GLY A 52 -7.78 6.33 12.11
CA GLY A 52 -8.90 6.51 11.21
C GLY A 52 -9.32 5.25 10.46
N SER A 53 -10.31 5.41 9.61
CA SER A 53 -10.77 4.39 8.66
C SER A 53 -11.08 5.05 7.32
N ASP A 54 -11.03 4.28 6.24
CA ASP A 54 -11.38 4.78 4.91
C ASP A 54 -12.90 4.77 4.63
N THR A 55 -13.71 4.68 5.68
CA THR A 55 -15.17 4.69 5.55
C THR A 55 -15.68 5.97 4.89
N GLU A 56 -15.14 7.13 5.27
CA GLU A 56 -15.52 8.41 4.66
C GLU A 56 -15.12 8.48 3.19
N MET A 57 -13.91 8.02 2.85
CA MET A 57 -13.46 7.97 1.46
C MET A 57 -14.36 7.07 0.61
N LEU A 58 -14.74 5.88 1.11
CA LEU A 58 -15.66 4.99 0.41
C LEU A 58 -17.07 5.58 0.31
N SER A 59 -17.53 6.30 1.34
CA SER A 59 -18.81 7.01 1.31
C SER A 59 -18.83 8.09 0.23
N GLN A 60 -17.77 8.88 0.10
CA GLN A 60 -17.61 9.86 -0.99
C GLN A 60 -17.58 9.19 -2.37
N MET A 61 -17.11 7.98 -2.45
CA MET A 61 -17.17 7.14 -3.66
C MET A 61 -18.52 6.43 -3.81
N HIS A 62 -19.49 6.64 -2.91
CA HIS A 62 -20.77 5.94 -2.86
C HIS A 62 -20.64 4.40 -2.84
N ILE A 63 -19.65 3.91 -2.14
CA ILE A 63 -19.40 2.47 -1.97
C ILE A 63 -19.75 2.10 -0.52
N PRO A 64 -20.85 1.40 -0.28
CA PRO A 64 -21.25 0.96 1.05
C PRO A 64 -20.42 -0.24 1.48
N PHE A 65 -19.50 0.00 2.41
CA PHE A 65 -18.70 -1.07 3.02
C PHE A 65 -18.30 -0.68 4.44
N ASP A 66 -18.67 -1.49 5.42
CA ASP A 66 -18.63 -1.11 6.85
C ASP A 66 -17.22 -1.12 7.45
N THR A 67 -16.33 -2.00 6.96
CA THR A 67 -15.00 -2.22 7.54
C THR A 67 -13.90 -2.16 6.50
N PRO A 68 -13.71 -1.02 5.81
CA PRO A 68 -12.65 -0.90 4.82
C PRO A 68 -11.28 -0.93 5.48
N LYS A 69 -10.36 -1.64 4.86
CA LYS A 69 -8.95 -1.49 5.18
C LYS A 69 -8.44 -0.15 4.66
N VAL A 70 -7.42 0.37 5.32
CA VAL A 70 -6.84 1.68 5.01
C VAL A 70 -5.93 1.57 3.79
N VAL A 71 -6.18 2.37 2.77
CA VAL A 71 -5.41 2.36 1.51
C VAL A 71 -3.97 2.74 1.75
N SER A 72 -3.69 3.79 2.51
CA SER A 72 -2.32 4.27 2.75
C SER A 72 -1.43 3.24 3.46
N ILE A 73 -1.98 2.37 4.31
CA ILE A 73 -1.23 1.25 4.89
C ILE A 73 -0.87 0.22 3.82
N CYS A 74 -1.80 -0.07 2.90
CA CYS A 74 -1.51 -0.97 1.78
C CYS A 74 -0.44 -0.37 0.84
N GLU A 75 -0.51 0.92 0.58
CA GLU A 75 0.50 1.66 -0.21
C GLU A 75 1.89 1.57 0.42
N GLU A 76 1.99 1.83 1.72
CA GLU A 76 3.25 1.75 2.46
C GLU A 76 3.86 0.34 2.40
N HIS A 77 3.04 -0.70 2.56
CA HIS A 77 3.48 -2.08 2.43
C HIS A 77 3.94 -2.40 1.01
N ILE A 78 3.20 -1.99 0.00
CA ILE A 78 3.54 -2.23 -1.40
C ILE A 78 4.85 -1.53 -1.75
N LEU A 79 4.99 -0.24 -1.43
CA LEU A 79 6.21 0.53 -1.66
C LEU A 79 7.44 -0.07 -0.98
N SER A 80 7.24 -0.64 0.21
CA SER A 80 8.32 -1.21 1.01
C SER A 80 8.85 -2.53 0.46
N LEU A 81 8.04 -3.28 -0.28
CA LEU A 81 8.32 -4.66 -0.68
C LEU A 81 8.43 -4.86 -2.19
N THR A 82 7.99 -3.88 -2.99
CA THR A 82 7.90 -4.03 -4.45
C THR A 82 8.57 -2.88 -5.20
N GLY A 83 9.03 -3.19 -6.40
CA GLY A 83 9.42 -2.19 -7.39
C GLY A 83 8.23 -1.66 -8.20
N GLY A 84 8.49 -0.75 -9.12
CA GLY A 84 7.46 -0.10 -9.94
C GLY A 84 6.78 -0.99 -10.99
N ASN A 85 7.25 -2.22 -11.22
CA ASN A 85 6.73 -3.14 -12.26
C ASN A 85 6.33 -4.52 -11.72
N ASP A 86 6.20 -4.66 -10.41
CA ASP A 86 5.90 -5.95 -9.78
C ASP A 86 4.42 -6.30 -9.83
N VAL A 87 4.11 -7.57 -9.59
CA VAL A 87 2.74 -8.08 -9.52
C VAL A 87 2.35 -8.31 -8.06
N ILE A 88 1.28 -7.70 -7.62
CA ILE A 88 0.74 -7.80 -6.27
C ILE A 88 -0.45 -8.76 -6.28
N LEU A 89 -0.36 -9.81 -5.48
CA LEU A 89 -1.41 -10.83 -5.35
C LEU A 89 -2.08 -10.74 -3.99
N ASP A 90 -3.40 -10.61 -3.98
CA ASP A 90 -4.23 -10.59 -2.78
C ASP A 90 -5.30 -11.69 -2.86
N PHE A 91 -5.18 -12.70 -1.98
CA PHE A 91 -6.08 -13.86 -1.95
C PHE A 91 -7.42 -13.60 -1.26
N PHE A 92 -7.53 -12.50 -0.51
CA PHE A 92 -8.71 -12.13 0.24
C PHE A 92 -9.02 -10.65 0.04
N SER A 93 -9.21 -10.26 -1.21
CA SER A 93 -9.23 -8.86 -1.64
C SER A 93 -10.38 -8.03 -1.05
N GLY A 94 -11.40 -8.67 -0.51
CA GLY A 94 -12.52 -8.00 0.14
C GLY A 94 -13.13 -6.92 -0.76
N SER A 95 -13.13 -5.69 -0.29
CA SER A 95 -13.60 -4.54 -1.08
C SER A 95 -12.58 -4.00 -2.09
N GLY A 96 -11.45 -4.69 -2.34
CA GLY A 96 -10.47 -4.29 -3.34
C GLY A 96 -9.53 -3.16 -2.92
N THR A 97 -9.19 -3.06 -1.63
CA THR A 97 -8.28 -2.03 -1.11
C THR A 97 -6.90 -2.11 -1.72
N THR A 98 -6.35 -3.32 -1.87
CA THR A 98 -5.02 -3.54 -2.46
C THR A 98 -4.97 -3.07 -3.92
N ALA A 99 -6.00 -3.36 -4.72
CA ALA A 99 -6.08 -2.87 -6.09
C ALA A 99 -6.15 -1.33 -6.14
N HIS A 100 -6.91 -0.71 -5.24
CA HIS A 100 -6.96 0.74 -5.10
C HIS A 100 -5.57 1.33 -4.82
N ALA A 101 -4.84 0.77 -3.84
CA ALA A 101 -3.50 1.20 -3.50
C ALA A 101 -2.51 1.08 -4.68
N VAL A 102 -2.54 -0.06 -5.40
CA VAL A 102 -1.70 -0.25 -6.59
C VAL A 102 -1.96 0.81 -7.66
N MET A 103 -3.23 1.07 -7.97
CA MET A 103 -3.61 2.07 -8.98
C MET A 103 -3.19 3.48 -8.57
N GLN A 104 -3.32 3.81 -7.30
CA GLN A 104 -2.92 5.12 -6.78
C GLN A 104 -1.41 5.29 -6.82
N LEU A 105 -0.63 4.31 -6.38
CA LEU A 105 0.82 4.32 -6.48
C LEU A 105 1.31 4.46 -7.92
N ASN A 106 0.73 3.73 -8.86
CA ASN A 106 1.09 3.85 -10.28
C ASN A 106 0.80 5.26 -10.83
N ALA A 107 -0.25 5.93 -10.33
CA ALA A 107 -0.54 7.31 -10.71
C ALA A 107 0.43 8.31 -10.08
N GLU A 108 0.99 8.02 -8.90
CA GLU A 108 1.89 8.91 -8.17
C GLU A 108 3.35 8.80 -8.63
N ASP A 109 3.83 7.58 -8.91
CA ASP A 109 5.24 7.31 -9.22
C ASP A 109 5.48 6.87 -10.67
N GLU A 110 4.47 6.95 -11.54
CA GLU A 110 4.51 6.50 -12.93
C GLU A 110 4.87 5.01 -13.09
N GLY A 111 4.60 4.22 -12.05
CA GLY A 111 4.83 2.79 -12.03
C GLY A 111 3.84 2.02 -12.92
N ASN A 112 4.17 0.77 -13.18
CA ASN A 112 3.32 -0.16 -13.93
C ASN A 112 3.11 -1.46 -13.15
N ARG A 113 2.87 -1.33 -11.84
CA ARG A 113 2.53 -2.47 -10.98
C ARG A 113 1.21 -3.08 -11.43
N GLN A 114 1.13 -4.38 -11.38
CA GLN A 114 -0.08 -5.13 -11.69
C GLN A 114 -0.68 -5.71 -10.42
N PHE A 115 -1.98 -5.98 -10.42
CA PHE A 115 -2.64 -6.65 -9.31
C PHE A 115 -3.43 -7.88 -9.77
N ILE A 116 -3.46 -8.89 -8.91
CA ILE A 116 -4.31 -10.08 -9.04
C ILE A 116 -5.12 -10.17 -7.75
N MET A 117 -6.43 -9.97 -7.87
CA MET A 117 -7.35 -10.01 -6.74
C MET A 117 -8.18 -11.28 -6.77
N VAL A 118 -8.15 -12.04 -5.69
CA VAL A 118 -8.98 -13.26 -5.54
C VAL A 118 -9.96 -13.05 -4.39
N GLN A 119 -11.24 -13.30 -4.66
CA GLN A 119 -12.29 -13.16 -3.66
C GLN A 119 -13.40 -14.18 -3.91
N LEU A 120 -13.85 -14.83 -2.85
CA LEU A 120 -15.07 -15.63 -2.88
C LEU A 120 -16.29 -14.69 -2.99
N PRO A 121 -17.32 -15.06 -3.77
CA PRO A 121 -18.50 -14.22 -3.97
C PRO A 121 -19.47 -14.32 -2.77
N GLU A 122 -19.01 -13.94 -1.58
CA GLU A 122 -19.82 -13.89 -0.38
C GLU A 122 -21.02 -12.96 -0.58
N VAL A 123 -22.20 -13.50 -0.36
CA VAL A 123 -23.47 -12.79 -0.58
C VAL A 123 -23.62 -11.66 0.45
N CYS A 124 -24.04 -10.49 0.00
CA CYS A 124 -24.37 -9.39 0.89
C CYS A 124 -25.67 -9.69 1.66
N ASP A 125 -25.69 -9.34 2.96
CA ASP A 125 -26.89 -9.45 3.76
C ASP A 125 -28.00 -8.57 3.16
N GLU A 126 -29.21 -9.10 3.01
CA GLU A 126 -30.36 -8.38 2.44
C GLU A 126 -30.72 -7.10 3.20
N LYS A 127 -30.36 -7.03 4.48
CA LYS A 127 -30.55 -5.86 5.33
C LYS A 127 -29.41 -4.86 5.24
N SER A 128 -28.27 -5.22 4.62
CA SER A 128 -27.13 -4.35 4.50
C SER A 128 -27.38 -3.19 3.55
N GLU A 129 -26.65 -2.10 3.74
CA GLU A 129 -26.66 -0.97 2.82
C GLU A 129 -26.12 -1.37 1.43
N ALA A 130 -25.14 -2.29 1.41
CA ALA A 130 -24.57 -2.82 0.19
C ALA A 130 -25.65 -3.51 -0.67
N PHE A 131 -26.48 -4.37 -0.09
CA PHE A 131 -27.56 -5.04 -0.81
C PHE A 131 -28.60 -4.04 -1.33
N ARG A 132 -29.01 -3.07 -0.50
CA ARG A 132 -29.95 -2.00 -0.89
C ARG A 132 -29.40 -1.12 -2.03
N SER A 133 -28.09 -0.99 -2.10
CA SER A 133 -27.39 -0.27 -3.17
C SER A 133 -27.18 -1.10 -4.44
N GLY A 134 -27.69 -2.34 -4.47
CA GLY A 134 -27.66 -3.21 -5.65
C GLY A 134 -26.48 -4.17 -5.75
N TYR A 135 -25.65 -4.27 -4.70
CA TYR A 135 -24.55 -5.23 -4.68
C TYR A 135 -25.00 -6.59 -4.16
N SER A 136 -24.95 -7.60 -4.99
CA SER A 136 -25.36 -8.96 -4.62
C SER A 136 -24.31 -9.70 -3.78
N ASN A 137 -23.05 -9.35 -3.92
CA ASN A 137 -21.92 -9.97 -3.22
C ASN A 137 -20.73 -9.02 -3.12
N ILE A 138 -19.75 -9.37 -2.28
CA ILE A 138 -18.56 -8.56 -2.01
C ILE A 138 -17.69 -8.33 -3.25
N CYS A 139 -17.66 -9.27 -4.21
CA CYS A 139 -16.89 -9.11 -5.44
C CYS A 139 -17.41 -7.94 -6.30
N GLU A 140 -18.74 -7.72 -6.31
CA GLU A 140 -19.34 -6.59 -7.02
C GLU A 140 -18.90 -5.25 -6.41
N ILE A 141 -18.82 -5.18 -5.08
CA ILE A 141 -18.31 -4.01 -4.35
C ILE A 141 -16.85 -3.73 -4.75
N GLY A 142 -15.99 -4.74 -4.70
CA GLY A 142 -14.58 -4.60 -5.07
C GLY A 142 -14.39 -4.15 -6.51
N LYS A 143 -15.12 -4.75 -7.46
CA LYS A 143 -15.09 -4.36 -8.87
C LYS A 143 -15.52 -2.92 -9.08
N GLU A 144 -16.56 -2.49 -8.40
CA GLU A 144 -17.06 -1.13 -8.50
C GLU A 144 -16.08 -0.12 -7.90
N ARG A 145 -15.44 -0.46 -6.77
CA ARG A 145 -14.36 0.36 -6.20
C ARG A 145 -13.22 0.58 -7.19
N ILE A 146 -12.75 -0.50 -7.83
CA ILE A 146 -11.68 -0.42 -8.83
C ILE A 146 -12.10 0.50 -10.00
N ARG A 147 -13.33 0.37 -10.50
CA ARG A 147 -13.83 1.23 -11.57
C ARG A 147 -13.90 2.71 -11.17
N ARG A 148 -14.37 3.00 -9.94
CA ARG A 148 -14.53 4.39 -9.48
C ARG A 148 -13.19 5.05 -9.20
N ILE A 149 -12.25 4.34 -8.58
CA ILE A 149 -10.90 4.89 -8.41
C ILE A 149 -10.21 5.12 -9.76
N GLY A 150 -10.32 4.19 -10.70
CA GLY A 150 -9.78 4.36 -12.04
C GLY A 150 -10.31 5.61 -12.73
N LYS A 151 -11.62 5.84 -12.68
CA LYS A 151 -12.24 7.06 -13.22
C LYS A 151 -11.74 8.34 -12.53
N LYS A 152 -11.60 8.30 -11.20
CA LYS A 152 -11.10 9.43 -10.41
C LYS A 152 -9.65 9.76 -10.77
N LEU A 153 -8.80 8.75 -10.88
CA LEU A 153 -7.39 8.93 -11.24
C LEU A 153 -7.24 9.50 -12.67
N LEU A 154 -8.00 8.98 -13.63
CA LEU A 154 -8.02 9.54 -15.00
C LEU A 154 -8.50 10.98 -15.04
N ALA A 155 -9.50 11.35 -14.25
CA ALA A 155 -10.00 12.72 -14.19
C ALA A 155 -8.97 13.70 -13.60
N ASN A 156 -8.13 13.22 -12.67
CA ASN A 156 -7.07 14.01 -12.05
C ASN A 156 -5.80 14.08 -12.91
N ASN A 157 -5.60 13.09 -13.77
CA ASN A 157 -4.45 13.02 -14.67
C ASN A 157 -4.80 13.81 -15.93
N ASN A 158 -4.39 15.06 -16.03
CA ASN A 158 -4.68 16.00 -17.13
C ASN A 158 -4.27 15.53 -18.55
N GLY A 159 -4.17 14.21 -18.76
CA GLY A 159 -3.87 13.59 -20.05
C GLY A 159 -2.37 13.51 -20.38
N GLU A 160 -1.51 13.81 -19.41
CA GLU A 160 -0.06 13.84 -19.63
C GLU A 160 0.60 12.46 -19.63
N ASN A 161 0.01 11.47 -18.94
CA ASN A 161 0.53 10.09 -18.88
C ASN A 161 -0.57 9.07 -19.18
N SER A 162 -0.22 8.00 -19.90
CA SER A 162 -1.13 6.87 -20.18
C SER A 162 -1.28 5.96 -18.96
N LEU A 163 -2.08 6.38 -17.98
CA LEU A 163 -2.36 5.54 -16.81
C LEU A 163 -3.27 4.38 -17.21
N ASP A 164 -2.82 3.14 -17.05
CA ASP A 164 -3.65 1.96 -17.22
C ASP A 164 -4.52 1.74 -15.98
N VAL A 165 -5.82 1.97 -16.12
CA VAL A 165 -6.84 1.74 -15.09
C VAL A 165 -7.74 0.55 -15.41
N GLY A 166 -7.40 -0.20 -16.44
CA GLY A 166 -8.15 -1.38 -16.87
C GLY A 166 -7.93 -2.58 -15.96
N PHE A 167 -8.92 -3.47 -15.89
CA PHE A 167 -8.77 -4.77 -15.27
C PHE A 167 -9.68 -5.80 -15.95
N LYS A 168 -9.29 -7.07 -15.86
CA LYS A 168 -10.07 -8.20 -16.37
C LYS A 168 -10.70 -8.95 -15.21
N VAL A 169 -11.91 -9.43 -15.41
CA VAL A 169 -12.63 -10.26 -14.45
C VAL A 169 -12.70 -11.68 -14.97
N PHE A 170 -12.26 -12.62 -14.15
CA PHE A 170 -12.34 -14.05 -14.42
C PHE A 170 -13.25 -14.70 -13.38
N LYS A 171 -13.92 -15.75 -13.77
CA LYS A 171 -14.66 -16.63 -12.87
C LYS A 171 -14.01 -18.00 -12.93
N LEU A 172 -13.69 -18.56 -11.77
CA LEU A 172 -13.22 -19.94 -11.71
C LEU A 172 -14.34 -20.87 -12.15
N ASP A 173 -14.02 -21.74 -13.08
CA ASP A 173 -14.84 -22.84 -13.52
C ASP A 173 -14.29 -24.16 -12.94
N THR A 174 -14.81 -25.29 -13.39
CA THR A 174 -14.34 -26.61 -12.98
C THR A 174 -12.86 -26.80 -13.29
N SER A 175 -12.12 -27.28 -12.31
CA SER A 175 -10.69 -27.55 -12.44
C SER A 175 -10.44 -28.94 -13.02
N ASN A 176 -9.45 -29.08 -13.90
CA ASN A 176 -8.92 -30.39 -14.33
C ASN A 176 -7.97 -31.00 -13.27
N MET A 177 -7.71 -30.30 -12.18
CA MET A 177 -6.95 -30.85 -11.06
C MET A 177 -7.79 -31.86 -10.30
N LYS A 178 -7.20 -32.99 -9.92
CA LYS A 178 -7.83 -33.91 -8.99
C LYS A 178 -8.20 -33.19 -7.72
N LEU A 179 -9.42 -33.37 -7.25
CA LEU A 179 -9.80 -32.93 -5.92
C LEU A 179 -8.88 -33.60 -4.90
N TRP A 180 -8.51 -32.84 -3.86
CA TRP A 180 -7.80 -33.41 -2.73
C TRP A 180 -8.63 -34.57 -2.15
N ASP A 181 -8.00 -35.71 -1.99
CA ASP A 181 -8.62 -36.89 -1.39
C ASP A 181 -8.14 -36.95 0.07
N ASP A 182 -9.09 -36.73 1.00
CA ASP A 182 -8.83 -36.76 2.44
C ASP A 182 -8.79 -38.19 2.99
N THR A 183 -8.84 -39.22 2.15
CA THR A 183 -8.71 -40.60 2.62
C THR A 183 -7.32 -40.82 3.22
N PRO A 184 -7.24 -41.36 4.46
CA PRO A 184 -5.95 -41.73 5.05
C PRO A 184 -5.21 -42.69 4.13
N ILE A 185 -3.94 -42.42 3.91
CA ILE A 185 -3.04 -43.35 3.24
C ILE A 185 -2.75 -44.46 4.25
N ASP A 186 -3.31 -45.69 4.04
CA ASP A 186 -3.02 -46.87 4.82
C ASP A 186 -1.53 -47.31 4.72
#